data_68e01fbfbbef1d65ed028ebc2b7e3038
#
_entry.id   68e01fbfbbef1d65ed028ebc2b7e3038
#
_cell.length_a   1.000
_cell.length_b   1.000
_cell.length_c   1.000
_cell.angle_alpha   90.00
_cell.angle_beta   90.00
_cell.angle_gamma   90.00
#
_symmetry.space_group_name_H-M   'P 1'
#
loop_
_entity.id
_entity.type
_entity.pdbx_description
1 polymer ?
#
loop_
_entity_poly.entity_id
_entity_poly.type
_entity_poly.pdbx_seq_one_letter_code
_entity_poly.pdbx_strand_id
1 'polypeptide(L)'
;YFRTLGNTLIYTIALTLIQVLICSMVGYGFARFDFPLKKLLFGCVVLMIVIPNHTIMLPQYMTFRSMGLMGEATPMYILTLFGTGLRAGLFIYIFNQFFRGLPKEIEEAAFVDGAGTWYTYFRIMLVNAMPAVITVTVFSLVWQYTDSFYSQLFRIPTDMLLAKRLSTLQNNIQANLKIMNVRIQRLYVDAG
;
A
#
# COMPACT_ATOMS: atom_id res chain seq x y z
N TYR A 1 24.14 6.66 -1.66
CA TYR A 1 22.93 7.43 -1.40
C TYR A 1 22.04 7.54 -2.64
N PHE A 2 22.56 8.06 -3.77
CA PHE A 2 21.79 8.25 -5.00
C PHE A 2 21.18 6.96 -5.56
N ARG A 3 21.91 5.86 -5.52
CA ARG A 3 21.41 4.55 -5.95
C ARG A 3 20.22 4.07 -5.08
N THR A 4 20.32 4.23 -3.76
CA THR A 4 19.22 3.88 -2.84
C THR A 4 18.00 4.77 -3.06
N LEU A 5 18.20 6.06 -3.29
CA LEU A 5 17.12 7.00 -3.61
C LEU A 5 16.42 6.60 -4.92
N GLY A 6 17.20 6.33 -5.98
CA GLY A 6 16.66 5.88 -7.26
C GLY A 6 15.86 4.59 -7.15
N ASN A 7 16.38 3.59 -6.46
CA ASN A 7 15.67 2.33 -6.20
C ASN A 7 14.36 2.55 -5.43
N THR A 8 14.40 3.42 -4.40
CA THR A 8 13.21 3.78 -3.62
C THR A 8 12.14 4.44 -4.49
N LEU A 9 12.53 5.38 -5.35
CA LEU A 9 11.59 6.05 -6.24
C LEU A 9 10.96 5.09 -7.25
N ILE A 10 11.76 4.25 -7.91
CA ILE A 10 11.26 3.24 -8.86
C ILE A 10 10.30 2.29 -8.17
N TYR A 11 10.67 1.76 -7.00
CA TYR A 11 9.84 0.87 -6.19
C TYR A 11 8.52 1.54 -5.80
N THR A 12 8.57 2.75 -5.25
CA THR A 12 7.40 3.48 -4.78
C THR A 12 6.45 3.84 -5.93
N ILE A 13 6.99 4.32 -7.06
CA ILE A 13 6.20 4.67 -8.24
C ILE A 13 5.53 3.41 -8.82
N ALA A 14 6.28 2.32 -8.98
CA ALA A 14 5.75 1.07 -9.52
C ALA A 14 4.60 0.52 -8.64
N LEU A 15 4.79 0.43 -7.33
CA LEU A 15 3.74 0.00 -6.41
C LEU A 15 2.53 0.93 -6.42
N THR A 16 2.75 2.25 -6.47
CA THR A 16 1.65 3.22 -6.52
C THR A 16 0.83 3.07 -7.79
N LEU A 17 1.46 2.91 -8.95
CA LEU A 17 0.75 2.71 -10.21
C LEU A 17 -0.10 1.44 -10.19
N ILE A 18 0.48 0.33 -9.74
CA ILE A 18 -0.25 -0.94 -9.60
C ILE A 18 -1.42 -0.76 -8.62
N GLN A 19 -1.19 -0.12 -7.49
CA GLN A 19 -2.19 0.08 -6.44
C GLN A 19 -3.36 0.94 -6.91
N VAL A 20 -3.09 2.07 -7.57
CA VAL A 20 -4.12 2.95 -8.15
C VAL A 20 -4.94 2.19 -9.18
N LEU A 21 -4.29 1.46 -10.09
CA LEU A 21 -4.98 0.68 -11.11
C LEU A 21 -5.88 -0.40 -10.49
N ILE A 22 -5.33 -1.24 -9.62
CA ILE A 22 -6.09 -2.36 -9.03
C ILE A 22 -7.20 -1.85 -8.12
N CYS A 23 -6.92 -0.88 -7.23
CA CYS A 23 -7.93 -0.36 -6.30
C CYS A 23 -9.04 0.40 -7.03
N SER A 24 -8.73 1.11 -8.14
CA SER A 24 -9.76 1.76 -8.95
C SER A 24 -10.64 0.76 -9.69
N MET A 25 -10.05 -0.30 -10.28
CA MET A 25 -10.81 -1.37 -10.93
C MET A 25 -11.75 -2.09 -9.96
N VAL A 26 -11.25 -2.46 -8.79
CA VAL A 26 -12.05 -3.12 -7.75
C VAL A 26 -13.13 -2.16 -7.22
N GLY A 27 -12.78 -0.90 -6.96
CA GLY A 27 -13.73 0.13 -6.53
C GLY A 27 -14.84 0.39 -7.55
N TYR A 28 -14.49 0.43 -8.85
CA TYR A 28 -15.45 0.54 -9.94
C TYR A 28 -16.37 -0.69 -10.01
N GLY A 29 -15.79 -1.90 -9.92
CA GLY A 29 -16.57 -3.13 -9.90
C GLY A 29 -17.63 -3.16 -8.79
N PHE A 30 -17.24 -2.78 -7.57
CA PHE A 30 -18.19 -2.64 -6.45
C PHE A 30 -19.19 -1.48 -6.62
N ALA A 31 -18.85 -0.43 -7.36
CA ALA A 31 -19.76 0.69 -7.55
C ALA A 31 -20.86 0.39 -8.58
N ARG A 32 -20.49 -0.25 -9.70
CA ARG A 32 -21.31 -0.31 -10.92
C ARG A 32 -21.92 -1.67 -11.21
N PHE A 33 -21.23 -2.77 -10.88
CA PHE A 33 -21.74 -4.10 -11.16
C PHE A 33 -22.53 -4.66 -9.99
N ASP A 34 -23.58 -5.43 -10.32
CA ASP A 34 -24.34 -6.23 -9.36
C ASP A 34 -23.96 -7.70 -9.50
N PHE A 35 -23.49 -8.29 -8.43
CA PHE A 35 -23.06 -9.68 -8.37
C PHE A 35 -23.43 -10.30 -7.01
N PRO A 36 -23.54 -11.64 -6.92
CA PRO A 36 -23.85 -12.31 -5.69
C PRO A 36 -22.81 -12.01 -4.61
N LEU A 37 -23.25 -11.91 -3.36
CA LEU A 37 -22.39 -11.62 -2.19
C LEU A 37 -21.68 -10.25 -2.19
N LYS A 38 -22.03 -9.32 -3.12
CA LYS A 38 -21.43 -7.96 -3.21
C LYS A 38 -21.35 -7.27 -1.86
N LYS A 39 -22.44 -7.29 -1.06
CA LYS A 39 -22.49 -6.63 0.26
C LYS A 39 -21.51 -7.27 1.24
N LEU A 40 -21.42 -8.61 1.25
CA LEU A 40 -20.48 -9.35 2.11
C LEU A 40 -19.04 -9.05 1.73
N LEU A 41 -18.71 -9.14 0.45
CA LEU A 41 -17.34 -8.85 -0.05
C LEU A 41 -16.94 -7.40 0.19
N PHE A 42 -17.86 -6.45 0.00
CA PHE A 42 -17.58 -5.06 0.35
C PHE A 42 -17.40 -4.87 1.86
N GLY A 43 -18.14 -5.61 2.69
CA GLY A 43 -17.91 -5.69 4.12
C GLY A 43 -16.47 -6.14 4.46
N CYS A 44 -15.94 -7.13 3.72
CA CYS A 44 -14.54 -7.55 3.87
C CYS A 44 -13.55 -6.42 3.51
N VAL A 45 -13.84 -5.62 2.48
CA VAL A 45 -13.02 -4.45 2.14
C VAL A 45 -13.03 -3.43 3.29
N VAL A 46 -14.19 -3.19 3.90
CA VAL A 46 -14.29 -2.29 5.07
C VAL A 46 -13.53 -2.87 6.27
N LEU A 47 -13.59 -4.18 6.50
CA LEU A 47 -12.81 -4.84 7.55
C LEU A 47 -11.30 -4.66 7.35
N MET A 48 -10.79 -4.64 6.12
CA MET A 48 -9.38 -4.36 5.85
C MET A 48 -8.93 -2.96 6.33
N ILE A 49 -9.86 -2.01 6.46
CA ILE A 49 -9.55 -0.67 6.99
C ILE A 49 -9.42 -0.72 8.52
N VAL A 50 -10.24 -1.53 9.18
CA VAL A 50 -10.35 -1.60 10.64
C VAL A 50 -9.30 -2.53 11.25
N ILE A 51 -8.99 -3.65 10.57
CA ILE A 51 -8.03 -4.64 11.08
C ILE A 51 -6.61 -4.05 11.06
N PRO A 52 -5.91 -3.99 12.21
CA PRO A 52 -4.54 -3.52 12.26
C PRO A 52 -3.60 -4.44 11.47
N ASN A 53 -2.70 -3.86 10.68
CA ASN A 53 -1.72 -4.63 9.89
C ASN A 53 -0.86 -5.57 10.76
N HIS A 54 -0.60 -5.20 12.01
CA HIS A 54 0.16 -6.03 12.95
C HIS A 54 -0.51 -7.38 13.25
N THR A 55 -1.83 -7.47 13.17
CA THR A 55 -2.57 -8.72 13.44
C THR A 55 -2.31 -9.77 12.36
N ILE A 56 -2.17 -9.36 11.11
CA ILE A 56 -1.94 -10.24 9.97
C ILE A 56 -0.46 -10.43 9.62
N MET A 57 0.44 -9.80 10.38
CA MET A 57 1.88 -9.82 10.15
C MET A 57 2.46 -11.23 10.16
N LEU A 58 2.14 -12.02 11.18
CA LEU A 58 2.70 -13.37 11.35
C LEU A 58 2.25 -14.34 10.25
N PRO A 59 0.95 -14.45 9.92
CA PRO A 59 0.50 -15.24 8.78
C PRO A 59 1.17 -14.82 7.46
N GLN A 60 1.26 -13.53 7.17
CA GLN A 60 1.92 -13.04 5.96
C GLN A 60 3.39 -13.43 5.93
N TYR A 61 4.13 -13.22 7.02
CA TYR A 61 5.52 -13.62 7.12
C TYR A 61 5.71 -15.12 6.86
N MET A 62 4.90 -15.97 7.49
CA MET A 62 4.98 -17.43 7.32
C MET A 62 4.69 -17.86 5.89
N THR A 63 3.67 -17.26 5.26
CA THR A 63 3.30 -17.56 3.88
C THR A 63 4.44 -17.21 2.91
N PHE A 64 4.95 -15.98 2.94
CA PHE A 64 6.02 -15.58 2.02
C PHE A 64 7.36 -16.25 2.33
N ARG A 65 7.61 -16.61 3.60
CA ARG A 65 8.77 -17.40 3.98
C ARG A 65 8.70 -18.82 3.40
N SER A 66 7.55 -19.49 3.47
CA SER A 66 7.37 -20.83 2.88
C SER A 66 7.49 -20.83 1.36
N MET A 67 7.16 -19.71 0.71
CA MET A 67 7.33 -19.50 -0.73
C MET A 67 8.78 -19.14 -1.13
N GLY A 68 9.69 -18.94 -0.17
CA GLY A 68 11.08 -18.55 -0.44
C GLY A 68 11.26 -17.11 -0.92
N LEU A 69 10.26 -16.24 -0.76
CA LEU A 69 10.24 -14.87 -1.27
C LEU A 69 10.72 -13.82 -0.26
N MET A 70 11.47 -14.24 0.76
CA MET A 70 12.04 -13.34 1.76
C MET A 70 13.34 -12.70 1.27
N GLY A 71 13.55 -11.45 1.66
CA GLY A 71 14.76 -10.69 1.26
C GLY A 71 14.59 -9.93 -0.06
N GLU A 72 13.40 -9.93 -0.64
CA GLU A 72 13.07 -9.27 -1.90
C GLU A 72 11.84 -8.35 -1.75
N ALA A 73 11.63 -7.50 -2.76
CA ALA A 73 10.45 -6.65 -2.84
C ALA A 73 9.20 -7.38 -3.40
N THR A 74 9.39 -8.59 -3.93
CA THR A 74 8.36 -9.42 -4.60
C THR A 74 7.08 -9.58 -3.77
N PRO A 75 7.11 -9.84 -2.44
CA PRO A 75 5.89 -9.92 -1.63
C PRO A 75 5.02 -8.66 -1.71
N MET A 76 5.62 -7.48 -1.74
CA MET A 76 4.87 -6.22 -1.83
C MET A 76 4.18 -6.06 -3.18
N TYR A 77 4.84 -6.45 -4.27
CA TYR A 77 4.21 -6.45 -5.60
C TYR A 77 3.03 -7.41 -5.66
N ILE A 78 3.18 -8.62 -5.12
CA ILE A 78 2.11 -9.63 -5.06
C ILE A 78 0.93 -9.09 -4.25
N LEU A 79 1.16 -8.62 -3.02
CA LEU A 79 0.09 -8.07 -2.17
C LEU A 79 -0.65 -6.92 -2.87
N THR A 80 0.09 -6.02 -3.52
CA THR A 80 -0.49 -4.87 -4.21
C THR A 80 -1.31 -5.30 -5.44
N LEU A 81 -0.81 -6.26 -6.21
CA LEU A 81 -1.49 -6.80 -7.39
C LEU A 81 -2.82 -7.49 -7.03
N PHE A 82 -2.89 -8.16 -5.88
CA PHE A 82 -4.11 -8.79 -5.39
C PHE A 82 -5.03 -7.84 -4.58
N GLY A 83 -4.75 -6.54 -4.57
CA GLY A 83 -5.58 -5.56 -3.87
C GLY A 83 -5.53 -5.66 -2.34
N THR A 84 -4.49 -6.27 -1.80
CA THR A 84 -4.23 -6.40 -0.36
C THR A 84 -2.97 -5.66 0.10
N GLY A 85 -2.44 -4.79 -0.75
CA GLY A 85 -1.29 -3.94 -0.45
C GLY A 85 -1.56 -2.90 0.64
N LEU A 86 -0.56 -2.06 0.90
CA LEU A 86 -0.60 -1.06 1.96
C LEU A 86 -1.83 -0.14 1.81
N ARG A 87 -2.73 -0.17 2.81
CA ARG A 87 -3.96 0.64 2.85
C ARG A 87 -4.94 0.38 1.68
N ALA A 88 -4.85 -0.76 0.99
CA ALA A 88 -5.68 -1.06 -0.18
C ALA A 88 -7.19 -0.98 0.09
N GLY A 89 -7.66 -1.46 1.25
CA GLY A 89 -9.08 -1.35 1.64
C GLY A 89 -9.58 0.09 1.62
N LEU A 90 -8.81 1.04 2.15
CA LEU A 90 -9.15 2.47 2.14
C LEU A 90 -9.22 3.00 0.71
N PHE A 91 -8.27 2.66 -0.14
CA PHE A 91 -8.24 3.14 -1.53
C PHE A 91 -9.39 2.56 -2.37
N ILE A 92 -9.70 1.28 -2.20
CA ILE A 92 -10.89 0.67 -2.82
C ILE A 92 -12.17 1.38 -2.36
N TYR A 93 -12.27 1.69 -1.06
CA TYR A 93 -13.40 2.41 -0.51
C TYR A 93 -13.53 3.81 -1.11
N ILE A 94 -12.43 4.59 -1.20
CA ILE A 94 -12.43 5.93 -1.81
C ILE A 94 -12.92 5.86 -3.25
N PHE A 95 -12.36 4.95 -4.07
CA PHE A 95 -12.78 4.78 -5.46
C PHE A 95 -14.24 4.35 -5.57
N ASN A 96 -14.68 3.42 -4.72
CA ASN A 96 -16.08 2.98 -4.72
C ASN A 96 -17.04 4.13 -4.44
N GLN A 97 -16.77 4.95 -3.40
CA GLN A 97 -17.60 6.10 -3.07
C GLN A 97 -17.62 7.12 -4.19
N PHE A 98 -16.47 7.38 -4.81
CA PHE A 98 -16.39 8.32 -5.91
C PHE A 98 -17.17 7.86 -7.13
N PHE A 99 -16.97 6.61 -7.57
CA PHE A 99 -17.70 6.05 -8.71
C PHE A 99 -19.21 5.97 -8.45
N ARG A 100 -19.64 5.68 -7.23
CA ARG A 100 -21.06 5.70 -6.86
C ARG A 100 -21.68 7.08 -6.94
N GLY A 101 -20.91 8.13 -6.71
CA GLY A 101 -21.34 9.52 -6.79
C GLY A 101 -21.46 10.04 -8.23
N LEU A 102 -20.86 9.38 -9.22
CA LEU A 102 -21.00 9.78 -10.62
C LEU A 102 -22.38 9.40 -11.16
N PRO A 103 -23.01 10.25 -12.01
CA PRO A 103 -24.27 9.92 -12.69
C PRO A 103 -24.15 8.64 -13.53
N LYS A 104 -25.17 7.79 -13.51
CA LYS A 104 -25.20 6.54 -14.32
C LYS A 104 -25.36 6.84 -15.80
N GLU A 105 -26.00 7.92 -16.12
CA GLU A 105 -26.29 8.40 -17.48
C GLU A 105 -25.01 8.56 -18.31
N ILE A 106 -23.87 8.88 -17.67
CA ILE A 106 -22.57 8.97 -18.35
C ILE A 106 -22.15 7.61 -18.92
N GLU A 107 -22.39 6.56 -18.17
CA GLU A 107 -22.03 5.18 -18.51
C GLU A 107 -23.02 4.60 -19.52
N GLU A 108 -24.32 4.87 -19.32
CA GLU A 108 -25.40 4.47 -20.21
C GLU A 108 -25.26 5.11 -21.59
N ALA A 109 -24.93 6.40 -21.68
CA ALA A 109 -24.65 7.08 -22.94
C ALA A 109 -23.50 6.44 -23.70
N ALA A 110 -22.40 6.09 -23.00
CA ALA A 110 -21.27 5.40 -23.62
C ALA A 110 -21.66 4.04 -24.20
N PHE A 111 -22.49 3.28 -23.49
CA PHE A 111 -22.98 1.98 -23.98
C PHE A 111 -23.93 2.13 -25.19
N VAL A 112 -24.77 3.16 -25.21
CA VAL A 112 -25.63 3.49 -26.38
C VAL A 112 -24.78 3.84 -27.61
N ASP A 113 -23.63 4.53 -27.39
CA ASP A 113 -22.66 4.84 -28.45
C ASP A 113 -21.80 3.62 -28.87
N GLY A 114 -22.09 2.42 -28.31
CA GLY A 114 -21.41 1.18 -28.66
C GLY A 114 -20.07 0.97 -27.96
N ALA A 115 -19.73 1.77 -26.94
CA ALA A 115 -18.50 1.58 -26.17
C ALA A 115 -18.58 0.31 -25.33
N GLY A 116 -17.51 -0.49 -25.35
CA GLY A 116 -17.38 -1.65 -24.47
C GLY A 116 -17.01 -1.25 -23.03
N THR A 117 -17.24 -2.14 -22.07
CA THR A 117 -17.00 -1.90 -20.63
C THR A 117 -15.59 -1.39 -20.32
N TRP A 118 -14.56 -1.97 -20.92
CA TRP A 118 -13.16 -1.56 -20.71
C TRP A 118 -12.87 -0.16 -21.24
N TYR A 119 -13.41 0.18 -22.42
CA TYR A 119 -13.30 1.52 -22.99
C TYR A 119 -13.99 2.55 -22.09
N THR A 120 -15.22 2.25 -21.66
CA THR A 120 -16.00 3.08 -20.74
C THR A 120 -15.25 3.31 -19.43
N TYR A 121 -14.68 2.25 -18.86
CA TYR A 121 -13.88 2.36 -17.63
C TYR A 121 -12.66 3.28 -17.81
N PHE A 122 -11.78 2.99 -18.77
CA PHE A 122 -10.50 3.71 -18.89
C PHE A 122 -10.65 5.12 -19.46
N ARG A 123 -11.56 5.31 -20.43
CA ARG A 123 -11.69 6.58 -21.16
C ARG A 123 -12.71 7.53 -20.58
N ILE A 124 -13.69 7.04 -19.88
CA ILE A 124 -14.81 7.85 -19.38
C ILE A 124 -14.81 7.86 -17.85
N MET A 125 -14.99 6.72 -17.22
CA MET A 125 -15.21 6.67 -15.79
C MET A 125 -13.95 7.05 -14.99
N LEU A 126 -12.79 6.55 -15.37
CA LEU A 126 -11.53 6.86 -14.68
C LEU A 126 -11.11 8.33 -14.88
N VAL A 127 -11.38 8.90 -16.05
CA VAL A 127 -11.14 10.33 -16.34
C VAL A 127 -12.04 11.22 -15.49
N ASN A 128 -13.32 10.87 -15.36
CA ASN A 128 -14.24 11.59 -14.46
C ASN A 128 -13.91 11.41 -12.99
N ALA A 129 -13.22 10.30 -12.63
CA ALA A 129 -12.75 10.02 -11.28
C ALA A 129 -11.35 10.61 -10.99
N MET A 130 -10.83 11.51 -11.83
CA MET A 130 -9.49 12.08 -11.67
C MET A 130 -9.22 12.66 -10.28
N PRO A 131 -10.14 13.34 -9.58
CA PRO A 131 -9.92 13.79 -8.22
C PRO A 131 -9.61 12.64 -7.24
N ALA A 132 -10.31 11.51 -7.36
CA ALA A 132 -10.01 10.32 -6.56
C ALA A 132 -8.67 9.68 -6.94
N VAL A 133 -8.36 9.62 -8.25
CA VAL A 133 -7.07 9.12 -8.75
C VAL A 133 -5.91 9.93 -8.18
N ILE A 134 -5.99 11.26 -8.23
CA ILE A 134 -4.95 12.15 -7.69
C ILE A 134 -4.81 11.93 -6.17
N THR A 135 -5.92 11.91 -5.44
CA THR A 135 -5.93 11.71 -3.99
C THR A 135 -5.25 10.39 -3.61
N VAL A 136 -5.67 9.29 -4.23
CA VAL A 136 -5.11 7.95 -3.94
C VAL A 136 -3.65 7.88 -4.37
N THR A 137 -3.27 8.48 -5.50
CA THR A 137 -1.88 8.51 -5.97
C THR A 137 -0.98 9.21 -4.95
N VAL A 138 -1.37 10.39 -4.47
CA VAL A 138 -0.58 11.15 -3.49
C VAL A 138 -0.45 10.37 -2.17
N PHE A 139 -1.53 9.84 -1.64
CA PHE A 139 -1.47 9.04 -0.41
C PHE A 139 -0.66 7.76 -0.58
N SER A 140 -0.84 7.05 -1.70
CA SER A 140 -0.08 5.84 -1.97
C SER A 140 1.42 6.14 -2.09
N LEU A 141 1.81 7.19 -2.82
CA LEU A 141 3.20 7.62 -2.93
C LEU A 141 3.82 7.90 -1.55
N VAL A 142 3.15 8.71 -0.73
CA VAL A 142 3.66 9.08 0.60
C VAL A 142 3.79 7.85 1.49
N TRP A 143 2.78 6.99 1.54
CA TRP A 143 2.80 5.81 2.40
C TRP A 143 3.79 4.74 1.94
N GLN A 144 3.89 4.49 0.63
CA GLN A 144 4.88 3.56 0.08
C GLN A 144 6.32 4.07 0.29
N TYR A 145 6.53 5.39 0.12
CA TYR A 145 7.85 6.00 0.32
C TYR A 145 8.30 5.93 1.78
N THR A 146 7.39 6.11 2.73
CA THR A 146 7.68 6.13 4.18
C THR A 146 7.57 4.75 4.84
N ASP A 147 7.14 3.71 4.11
CA ASP A 147 6.97 2.38 4.67
C ASP A 147 8.29 1.78 5.13
N SER A 148 8.36 1.52 6.43
CA SER A 148 9.43 0.74 7.04
C SER A 148 8.94 -0.60 7.63
N PHE A 149 7.62 -0.73 7.85
CA PHE A 149 7.02 -1.90 8.48
C PHE A 149 7.12 -3.14 7.57
N TYR A 150 6.56 -3.07 6.37
CA TYR A 150 6.60 -4.19 5.43
C TYR A 150 8.00 -4.47 4.90
N SER A 151 8.82 -3.42 4.73
CA SER A 151 10.21 -3.59 4.31
C SER A 151 11.06 -4.30 5.37
N GLN A 152 10.75 -4.14 6.66
CA GLN A 152 11.36 -4.94 7.74
C GLN A 152 10.77 -6.34 7.79
N LEU A 153 9.45 -6.49 7.70
CA LEU A 153 8.74 -7.77 7.73
C LEU A 153 9.28 -8.74 6.68
N PHE A 154 9.39 -8.29 5.43
CA PHE A 154 9.88 -9.12 4.32
C PHE A 154 11.40 -9.13 4.17
N ARG A 155 12.13 -8.49 5.10
CA ARG A 155 13.60 -8.42 5.11
C ARG A 155 14.19 -7.83 3.84
N ILE A 156 13.50 -6.89 3.19
CA ILE A 156 14.04 -6.21 2.00
C ILE A 156 15.40 -5.59 2.36
N PRO A 157 16.44 -5.68 1.51
CA PRO A 157 17.77 -5.16 1.82
C PRO A 157 17.77 -3.68 2.21
N THR A 158 18.59 -3.28 3.19
CA THR A 158 18.63 -1.91 3.72
C THR A 158 19.20 -0.89 2.73
N ASP A 159 19.99 -1.35 1.76
CA ASP A 159 20.54 -0.54 0.69
C ASP A 159 19.54 -0.31 -0.46
N MET A 160 18.44 -1.04 -0.48
CA MET A 160 17.41 -0.95 -1.50
C MET A 160 16.42 0.18 -1.22
N LEU A 161 15.99 0.37 0.04
CA LEU A 161 14.96 1.33 0.42
C LEU A 161 15.45 2.36 1.44
N LEU A 162 15.22 3.65 1.15
CA LEU A 162 15.68 4.76 1.97
C LEU A 162 15.02 4.77 3.36
N ALA A 163 13.70 4.57 3.44
CA ALA A 163 12.97 4.55 4.71
C ALA A 163 13.51 3.47 5.67
N LYS A 164 13.78 2.27 5.15
CA LYS A 164 14.37 1.19 5.93
C LYS A 164 15.80 1.53 6.37
N ARG A 165 16.60 2.11 5.49
CA ARG A 165 17.96 2.54 5.82
C ARG A 165 17.98 3.58 6.94
N LEU A 166 17.10 4.57 6.88
CA LEU A 166 16.96 5.59 7.91
C LEU A 166 16.49 4.99 9.24
N SER A 167 15.47 4.11 9.23
CA SER A 167 14.99 3.45 10.45
C SER A 167 16.07 2.58 11.11
N THR A 168 16.90 1.89 10.32
CA THR A 168 18.02 1.10 10.83
C THR A 168 19.09 1.99 11.47
N LEU A 169 19.43 3.12 10.85
CA LEU A 169 20.37 4.11 11.40
C LEU A 169 19.84 4.67 12.73
N GLN A 170 18.57 5.04 12.78
CA GLN A 170 17.93 5.55 13.99
C GLN A 170 17.98 4.53 15.12
N ASN A 171 17.66 3.26 14.85
CA ASN A 171 17.71 2.19 15.84
C ASN A 171 19.15 1.96 16.35
N ASN A 172 20.15 2.00 15.47
CA ASN A 172 21.55 1.86 15.86
C ASN A 172 22.02 3.03 16.74
N ILE A 173 21.64 4.25 16.42
CA ILE A 173 21.95 5.44 17.24
C ILE A 173 21.31 5.30 18.62
N GLN A 174 20.03 4.93 18.70
CA GLN A 174 19.33 4.75 19.97
C GLN A 174 19.98 3.64 20.82
N ALA A 175 20.36 2.52 20.20
CA ALA A 175 21.05 1.42 20.89
C ALA A 175 22.40 1.89 21.46
N ASN A 176 23.19 2.63 20.69
CA ASN A 176 24.47 3.18 21.13
C ASN A 176 24.30 4.19 22.28
N LEU A 177 23.30 5.07 22.21
CA LEU A 177 22.99 6.00 23.29
C LEU A 177 22.59 5.28 24.57
N LYS A 178 21.79 4.21 24.47
CA LYS A 178 21.41 3.39 25.62
C LYS A 178 22.62 2.72 26.28
N ILE A 179 23.51 2.17 25.47
CA ILE A 179 24.77 1.55 25.97
C ILE A 179 25.63 2.61 26.65
N MET A 180 25.76 3.78 26.07
CA MET A 180 26.55 4.89 26.63
C MET A 180 25.97 5.35 27.98
N ASN A 181 24.66 5.51 28.08
CA ASN A 181 24.00 5.88 29.33
C ASN A 181 24.20 4.83 30.43
N VAL A 182 24.12 3.53 30.09
CA VAL A 182 24.39 2.44 31.03
C VAL A 182 25.85 2.48 31.50
N ARG A 183 26.82 2.77 30.61
CA ARG A 183 28.24 2.90 30.98
C ARG A 183 28.46 4.10 31.91
N ILE A 184 27.87 5.22 31.63
CA ILE A 184 27.96 6.42 32.46
C ILE A 184 27.40 6.15 33.87
N GLN A 185 26.23 5.50 33.96
CA GLN A 185 25.66 5.11 35.26
C GLN A 185 26.58 4.20 36.06
N ARG A 186 27.21 3.20 35.42
CA ARG A 186 28.19 2.32 36.12
C ARG A 186 29.36 3.11 36.66
N LEU A 187 29.94 4.01 35.85
CA LEU A 187 31.07 4.85 36.31
C LEU A 187 30.69 5.73 37.52
N TYR A 188 29.48 6.20 37.63
CA TYR A 188 29.01 6.95 38.80
C TYR A 188 28.85 6.04 40.04
N VAL A 189 28.39 4.81 39.85
CA VAL A 189 28.26 3.83 40.97
C VAL A 189 29.62 3.34 41.47
N ASP A 190 30.57 3.15 40.56
CA ASP A 190 31.91 2.66 40.89
C ASP A 190 32.84 3.76 41.50
N ALA A 191 32.45 5.05 41.34
CA ALA A 191 33.22 6.20 41.84
C ALA A 191 32.71 6.76 43.18
N GLY A 192 31.62 6.26 43.74
CA GLY A 192 31.03 6.66 45.03
C GLY A 192 31.05 5.54 46.03
#